data_42a5cfa5b2e40333e780110bb5dc3c62
#
_entry.id   42a5cfa5b2e40333e780110bb5dc3c62
#
_cell.length_a   1.000
_cell.length_b   1.000
_cell.length_c   1.000
_cell.angle_alpha   90.00
_cell.angle_beta   90.00
_cell.angle_gamma   90.00
#
_symmetry.space_group_name_H-M   'P 1'
#
loop_
_entity.id
_entity.type
_entity.pdbx_description
1 polymer ?
#
loop_
_entity_poly.entity_id
_entity_poly.type
_entity_poly.pdbx_seq_one_letter_code
_entity_poly.pdbx_strand_id
1 'polypeptide(L)'
;NLAVALARQGRRVGLLDADIHGPSQPRMMGVSKRPSSPDGKTINPVMAHGVAMMSLGLMLRDNEAVIWRGPMLMGALQQLLTQVAWGDLDVLIIDLPPGTGDVQLSLCQSTQLTGAIVVSTPQDVALLDARKALDMFNKMKTPVLGLIENMSSYICPNCGHEAHLF
;
A
#
# COMPACT_ATOMS: atom_id res chain seq x y z
N ASN A 1 -5.95 2.59 -6.77
CA ASN A 1 -7.07 3.47 -7.18
C ASN A 1 -7.22 4.68 -6.25
N LEU A 2 -7.25 4.52 -4.91
CA LEU A 2 -7.46 5.63 -3.96
C LEU A 2 -6.40 6.74 -4.14
N ALA A 3 -5.12 6.39 -4.25
CA ALA A 3 -4.05 7.36 -4.47
C ALA A 3 -4.26 8.22 -5.72
N VAL A 4 -4.60 7.57 -6.83
CA VAL A 4 -4.85 8.26 -8.11
C VAL A 4 -6.12 9.12 -8.03
N ALA A 5 -7.16 8.66 -7.35
CA ALA A 5 -8.39 9.44 -7.15
C ALA A 5 -8.13 10.72 -6.36
N LEU A 6 -7.34 10.65 -5.29
CA LEU A 6 -6.94 11.82 -4.51
C LEU A 6 -6.03 12.78 -5.30
N ALA A 7 -5.09 12.24 -6.09
CA ALA A 7 -4.25 13.07 -6.96
C ALA A 7 -5.08 13.82 -8.03
N ARG A 8 -6.11 13.17 -8.60
CA ARG A 8 -7.06 13.82 -9.53
C ARG A 8 -7.89 14.92 -8.88
N GLN A 9 -8.05 14.89 -7.56
CA GLN A 9 -8.68 15.97 -6.79
C GLN A 9 -7.71 17.09 -6.41
N GLY A 10 -6.49 17.08 -6.94
CA GLY A 10 -5.47 18.09 -6.70
C GLY A 10 -4.67 17.89 -5.41
N ARG A 11 -4.75 16.73 -4.75
CA ARG A 11 -3.94 16.42 -3.59
C ARG A 11 -2.54 15.94 -3.99
N ARG A 12 -1.52 16.32 -3.22
CA ARG A 12 -0.15 15.82 -3.35
C ARG A 12 -0.07 14.48 -2.63
N VAL A 13 0.04 13.40 -3.39
CA VAL A 13 -0.14 12.03 -2.89
C VAL A 13 1.14 11.23 -3.07
N GLY A 14 1.56 10.56 -1.99
CA GLY A 14 2.54 9.49 -2.01
C GLY A 14 1.86 8.12 -1.91
N LEU A 15 2.43 7.12 -2.56
CA LEU A 15 2.05 5.72 -2.47
C LEU A 15 3.27 4.87 -2.19
N LEU A 16 3.31 4.23 -1.04
CA LEU A 16 4.33 3.27 -0.65
C LEU A 16 3.75 1.85 -0.67
N ASP A 17 4.26 1.02 -1.57
CA ASP A 17 3.98 -0.42 -1.61
C ASP A 17 4.95 -1.14 -0.67
N ALA A 18 4.42 -1.64 0.43
CA ALA A 18 5.16 -2.33 1.49
C ALA A 18 5.08 -3.87 1.39
N ASP A 19 4.40 -4.42 0.37
CA ASP A 19 4.36 -5.86 0.13
C ASP A 19 5.56 -6.31 -0.70
N ILE A 20 6.53 -6.91 -0.01
CA ILE A 20 7.75 -7.40 -0.67
C ILE A 20 7.55 -8.74 -1.38
N HIS A 21 6.60 -9.54 -0.92
CA HIS A 21 6.37 -10.87 -1.49
C HIS A 21 5.48 -10.83 -2.73
N GLY A 22 4.58 -9.85 -2.80
CA GLY A 22 3.66 -9.65 -3.91
C GLY A 22 3.54 -8.19 -4.32
N PRO A 23 4.65 -7.49 -4.65
CA PRO A 23 4.59 -6.06 -4.97
C PRO A 23 3.75 -5.85 -6.22
N SER A 24 2.53 -5.35 -6.04
CA SER A 24 1.55 -5.21 -7.12
C SER A 24 1.42 -3.77 -7.62
N GLN A 25 1.71 -2.80 -6.78
CA GLN A 25 1.48 -1.38 -7.10
C GLN A 25 2.29 -0.87 -8.30
N PRO A 26 3.56 -1.23 -8.50
CA PRO A 26 4.30 -0.82 -9.70
C PRO A 26 3.60 -1.26 -10.98
N ARG A 27 3.15 -2.51 -11.04
CA ARG A 27 2.46 -3.05 -12.20
C ARG A 27 1.11 -2.37 -12.43
N MET A 28 0.34 -2.13 -11.39
CA MET A 28 -0.95 -1.44 -11.46
C MET A 28 -0.81 0.03 -11.88
N MET A 29 0.29 0.67 -11.50
CA MET A 29 0.62 2.07 -11.87
C MET A 29 1.35 2.18 -13.22
N GLY A 30 1.65 1.06 -13.89
CA GLY A 30 2.37 1.04 -15.16
C GLY A 30 3.85 1.46 -15.03
N VAL A 31 4.46 1.20 -13.87
CA VAL A 31 5.84 1.58 -13.55
C VAL A 31 6.73 0.35 -13.59
N SER A 32 7.78 0.41 -14.41
CA SER A 32 8.87 -0.57 -14.45
C SER A 32 10.24 0.06 -14.16
N LYS A 33 10.29 1.39 -14.13
CA LYS A 33 11.52 2.12 -13.93
C LYS A 33 11.97 2.07 -12.48
N ARG A 34 13.25 1.82 -12.25
CA ARG A 34 13.83 1.85 -10.92
C ARG A 34 13.93 3.27 -10.38
N PRO A 35 13.74 3.47 -9.08
CA PRO A 35 14.00 4.73 -8.42
C PRO A 35 15.50 5.08 -8.53
N SER A 36 15.81 6.37 -8.58
CA SER A 36 17.18 6.88 -8.65
C SER A 36 17.62 7.42 -7.29
N SER A 37 18.90 7.26 -6.99
CA SER A 37 19.54 7.87 -5.81
C SER A 37 20.88 8.45 -6.25
N PRO A 38 20.91 9.70 -6.76
CA PRO A 38 22.13 10.29 -7.31
C PRO A 38 23.23 10.50 -6.29
N ASP A 39 22.86 10.78 -5.05
CA ASP A 39 23.78 11.02 -3.93
C ASP A 39 24.03 9.76 -3.06
N GLY A 40 23.39 8.64 -3.40
CA GLY A 40 23.45 7.40 -2.63
C GLY A 40 22.79 7.46 -1.24
N LYS A 41 22.13 8.58 -0.91
CA LYS A 41 21.48 8.81 0.39
C LYS A 41 19.98 9.06 0.25
N THR A 42 19.61 9.89 -0.73
CA THR A 42 18.23 10.28 -0.98
C THR A 42 17.69 9.50 -2.16
N ILE A 43 16.52 8.93 -2.01
CA ILE A 43 15.85 8.13 -3.04
C ILE A 43 14.77 8.99 -3.69
N ASN A 44 14.83 9.17 -5.00
CA ASN A 44 13.79 9.87 -5.74
C ASN A 44 12.63 8.92 -6.04
N PRO A 45 11.39 9.24 -5.63
CA PRO A 45 10.23 8.43 -5.96
C PRO A 45 9.96 8.45 -7.46
N VAL A 46 9.27 7.44 -7.96
CA VAL A 46 8.84 7.38 -9.35
C VAL A 46 7.48 8.05 -9.47
N MET A 47 7.36 9.00 -10.40
CA MET A 47 6.08 9.69 -10.63
C MET A 47 5.23 8.91 -11.62
N ALA A 48 3.98 8.59 -11.24
CA ALA A 48 2.99 7.96 -12.10
C ALA A 48 1.58 8.48 -11.76
N HIS A 49 0.83 8.87 -12.78
CA HIS A 49 -0.55 9.37 -12.64
C HIS A 49 -0.73 10.51 -11.60
N GLY A 50 0.29 11.36 -11.44
CA GLY A 50 0.30 12.44 -10.45
C GLY A 50 0.59 11.99 -9.00
N VAL A 51 1.00 10.74 -8.82
CA VAL A 51 1.35 10.15 -7.52
C VAL A 51 2.85 9.90 -7.46
N ALA A 52 3.49 10.29 -6.35
CA ALA A 52 4.86 9.91 -6.03
C ALA A 52 4.85 8.47 -5.47
N MET A 53 5.44 7.53 -6.18
CA MET A 53 5.35 6.11 -5.83
C MET A 53 6.71 5.53 -5.49
N MET A 54 6.72 4.69 -4.46
CA MET A 54 7.81 3.78 -4.12
C MET A 54 7.29 2.39 -3.82
N SER A 55 8.10 1.39 -4.13
CA SER A 55 7.81 0.00 -3.79
C SER A 55 9.10 -0.71 -3.41
N LEU A 56 9.02 -1.57 -2.41
CA LEU A 56 10.11 -2.50 -2.08
C LEU A 56 10.48 -3.37 -3.28
N GLY A 57 9.49 -3.76 -4.10
CA GLY A 57 9.73 -4.54 -5.31
C GLY A 57 10.58 -3.84 -6.37
N LEU A 58 10.53 -2.50 -6.45
CA LEU A 58 11.36 -1.74 -7.39
C LEU A 58 12.83 -1.63 -6.97
N MET A 59 13.13 -1.91 -5.71
CA MET A 59 14.50 -1.88 -5.18
C MET A 59 15.24 -3.20 -5.37
N LEU A 60 14.52 -4.28 -5.60
CA LEU A 60 15.10 -5.61 -5.84
C LEU A 60 15.64 -5.72 -7.25
N ARG A 61 16.67 -6.57 -7.44
CA ARG A 61 17.12 -6.96 -8.77
C ARG A 61 16.22 -8.06 -9.31
N ASP A 62 15.98 -8.04 -10.62
CA ASP A 62 15.22 -9.08 -11.29
C ASP A 62 15.87 -10.45 -10.99
N ASN A 63 15.07 -11.41 -10.54
CA ASN A 63 15.47 -12.75 -10.15
C ASN A 63 16.33 -12.87 -8.86
N GLU A 64 16.43 -11.84 -8.04
CA GLU A 64 17.07 -11.93 -6.76
C GLU A 64 16.04 -12.40 -5.71
N ALA A 65 16.09 -13.68 -5.35
CA ALA A 65 15.32 -14.21 -4.22
C ALA A 65 15.98 -13.73 -2.92
N VAL A 66 15.64 -12.54 -2.47
CA VAL A 66 16.11 -12.03 -1.18
C VAL A 66 15.21 -12.60 -0.09
N ILE A 67 15.79 -13.37 0.82
CA ILE A 67 15.08 -13.83 2.02
C ILE A 67 15.05 -12.67 3.01
N TRP A 68 13.96 -11.92 2.99
CA TRP A 68 13.74 -10.84 3.93
C TRP A 68 13.30 -11.40 5.28
N ARG A 69 14.16 -11.26 6.28
CA ARG A 69 13.79 -11.51 7.67
C ARG A 69 13.11 -10.25 8.25
N GLY A 70 12.19 -10.42 9.18
CA GLY A 70 11.40 -9.32 9.75
C GLY A 70 12.18 -8.04 10.06
N PRO A 71 13.33 -8.10 10.78
CA PRO A 71 14.13 -6.90 11.07
C PRO A 71 14.70 -6.20 9.84
N MET A 72 15.10 -6.95 8.81
CA MET A 72 15.60 -6.36 7.55
C MET A 72 14.49 -5.65 6.78
N LEU A 73 13.32 -6.25 6.73
CA LEU A 73 12.14 -5.66 6.08
C LEU A 73 11.72 -4.36 6.76
N MET A 74 11.71 -4.35 8.10
CA MET A 74 11.41 -3.13 8.86
C MET A 74 12.45 -2.04 8.64
N GLY A 75 13.74 -2.39 8.57
CA GLY A 75 14.79 -1.44 8.22
C GLY A 75 14.59 -0.83 6.83
N ALA A 76 14.23 -1.63 5.84
CA ALA A 76 13.95 -1.16 4.49
C ALA A 76 12.70 -0.25 4.44
N LEU A 77 11.62 -0.61 5.13
CA LEU A 77 10.44 0.25 5.24
C LEU A 77 10.76 1.58 5.90
N GLN A 78 11.53 1.57 6.99
CA GLN A 78 11.96 2.79 7.65
C GLN A 78 12.80 3.67 6.72
N GLN A 79 13.69 3.08 5.92
CA GLN A 79 14.44 3.82 4.90
C GLN A 79 13.51 4.44 3.85
N LEU A 80 12.52 3.72 3.37
CA LEU A 80 11.56 4.25 2.40
C LEU A 80 10.69 5.37 2.98
N LEU A 81 10.39 5.34 4.26
CA LEU A 81 9.65 6.41 4.92
C LEU A 81 10.50 7.67 5.14
N THR A 82 11.81 7.51 5.40
CA THR A 82 12.68 8.61 5.84
C THR A 82 13.66 9.11 4.79
N GLN A 83 14.10 8.26 3.84
CA GLN A 83 15.12 8.59 2.84
C GLN A 83 14.55 8.89 1.45
N VAL A 84 13.27 8.63 1.22
CA VAL A 84 12.62 9.01 -0.02
C VAL A 84 12.30 10.50 0.00
N ALA A 85 12.64 11.17 -1.10
CA ALA A 85 12.31 12.58 -1.32
C ALA A 85 10.83 12.74 -1.65
N TRP A 86 9.96 12.47 -0.67
CA TRP A 86 8.50 12.56 -0.84
C TRP A 86 8.02 13.99 -1.15
N GLY A 87 8.79 15.01 -0.74
CA GLY A 87 8.37 16.41 -0.83
C GLY A 87 7.23 16.73 0.15
N ASP A 88 6.53 17.82 -0.14
CA ASP A 88 5.37 18.23 0.66
C ASP A 88 4.13 17.44 0.24
N LEU A 89 3.86 16.34 0.90
CA LEU A 89 2.66 15.54 0.66
C LEU A 89 1.49 16.01 1.52
N ASP A 90 0.28 15.95 0.95
CA ASP A 90 -0.97 16.06 1.71
C ASP A 90 -1.33 14.71 2.34
N VAL A 91 -0.96 13.60 1.68
CA VAL A 91 -1.19 12.25 2.17
C VAL A 91 -0.16 11.26 1.63
N LEU A 92 0.32 10.38 2.49
CA LEU A 92 1.10 9.18 2.13
C LEU A 92 0.22 7.95 2.39
N ILE A 93 -0.07 7.20 1.35
CA ILE A 93 -0.79 5.92 1.44
C ILE A 93 0.25 4.81 1.49
N ILE A 94 0.15 3.95 2.49
CA ILE A 94 1.00 2.77 2.65
C ILE A 94 0.14 1.54 2.38
N ASP A 95 0.44 0.84 1.30
CA ASP A 95 -0.20 -0.43 0.94
C ASP A 95 0.55 -1.56 1.63
N LEU A 96 -0.11 -2.15 2.63
CA LEU A 96 0.48 -3.17 3.49
C LEU A 96 0.35 -4.57 2.88
N PRO A 97 1.29 -5.48 3.18
CA PRO A 97 1.12 -6.89 2.81
C PRO A 97 -0.16 -7.46 3.46
N PRO A 98 -0.72 -8.54 2.92
CA PRO A 98 -1.93 -9.14 3.47
C PRO A 98 -1.70 -9.72 4.88
N GLY A 99 -2.79 -9.76 5.66
CA GLY A 99 -2.79 -10.34 6.99
C GLY A 99 -2.51 -9.34 8.12
N THR A 100 -2.21 -9.87 9.30
CA THR A 100 -2.00 -9.11 10.55
C THR A 100 -0.64 -9.46 11.18
N GLY A 101 0.38 -9.53 10.34
CA GLY A 101 1.72 -9.96 10.74
C GLY A 101 2.59 -8.88 11.36
N ASP A 102 3.87 -9.22 11.54
CA ASP A 102 4.85 -8.36 12.21
C ASP A 102 5.08 -7.03 11.51
N VAL A 103 4.91 -6.97 10.18
CA VAL A 103 5.11 -5.75 9.40
C VAL A 103 4.07 -4.69 9.77
N GLN A 104 2.79 -5.08 9.81
CA GLN A 104 1.68 -4.20 10.18
C GLN A 104 1.82 -3.72 11.62
N LEU A 105 2.11 -4.64 12.54
CA LEU A 105 2.30 -4.34 13.95
C LEU A 105 3.47 -3.38 14.15
N SER A 106 4.61 -3.67 13.55
CA SER A 106 5.82 -2.86 13.68
C SER A 106 5.63 -1.46 13.08
N LEU A 107 4.94 -1.35 11.94
CA LEU A 107 4.64 -0.06 11.34
C LEU A 107 3.75 0.79 12.24
N CYS A 108 2.67 0.20 12.80
CA CYS A 108 1.79 0.89 13.75
C CYS A 108 2.53 1.36 15.01
N GLN A 109 3.55 0.62 15.45
CA GLN A 109 4.35 0.97 16.63
C GLN A 109 5.42 2.02 16.35
N SER A 110 6.03 1.99 15.15
CA SER A 110 7.16 2.84 14.81
C SER A 110 6.77 4.14 14.10
N THR A 111 5.53 4.25 13.63
CA THR A 111 5.06 5.38 12.82
C THR A 111 3.72 5.88 13.34
N GLN A 112 3.61 7.19 13.49
CA GLN A 112 2.33 7.81 13.84
C GLN A 112 1.41 7.82 12.62
N LEU A 113 0.51 6.84 12.54
CA LEU A 113 -0.49 6.75 11.49
C LEU A 113 -1.70 7.63 11.80
N THR A 114 -2.16 8.38 10.81
CA THR A 114 -3.42 9.14 10.90
C THR A 114 -4.62 8.20 11.04
N GLY A 115 -4.55 7.05 10.37
CA GLY A 115 -5.56 6.01 10.47
C GLY A 115 -5.34 4.90 9.45
N ALA A 116 -6.19 3.89 9.51
CA ALA A 116 -6.17 2.73 8.64
C ALA A 116 -7.49 2.59 7.88
N ILE A 117 -7.41 2.12 6.65
CA ILE A 117 -8.56 1.70 5.84
C ILE A 117 -8.42 0.19 5.63
N VAL A 118 -9.47 -0.55 5.92
CA VAL A 118 -9.54 -1.98 5.65
C VAL A 118 -10.23 -2.19 4.32
N VAL A 119 -9.63 -3.00 3.45
CA VAL A 119 -10.20 -3.35 2.14
C VAL A 119 -10.52 -4.84 2.14
N SER A 120 -11.74 -5.19 1.78
CA SER A 120 -12.21 -6.57 1.72
C SER A 120 -13.13 -6.78 0.52
N THR A 121 -13.31 -8.02 0.14
CA THR A 121 -14.43 -8.45 -0.71
C THR A 121 -15.58 -8.95 0.17
N PRO A 122 -16.81 -9.09 -0.33
CA PRO A 122 -17.96 -9.47 0.50
C PRO A 122 -18.01 -10.94 0.91
N GLN A 123 -17.06 -11.76 0.45
CA GLN A 123 -16.98 -13.17 0.79
C GLN A 123 -16.72 -13.39 2.29
N ASP A 124 -17.39 -14.36 2.90
CA ASP A 124 -17.28 -14.67 4.34
C ASP A 124 -15.83 -14.89 4.79
N VAL A 125 -15.03 -15.59 3.96
CA VAL A 125 -13.61 -15.86 4.26
C VAL A 125 -12.79 -14.57 4.31
N ALA A 126 -13.02 -13.66 3.36
CA ALA A 126 -12.34 -12.36 3.31
C ALA A 126 -12.74 -11.47 4.51
N LEU A 127 -14.02 -11.52 4.90
CA LEU A 127 -14.53 -10.78 6.06
C LEU A 127 -13.92 -11.26 7.38
N LEU A 128 -13.57 -12.55 7.50
CA LEU A 128 -12.86 -13.06 8.68
C LEU A 128 -11.47 -12.38 8.83
N ASP A 129 -10.74 -12.21 7.74
CA ASP A 129 -9.43 -11.54 7.77
C ASP A 129 -9.58 -10.03 7.98
N ALA A 130 -10.59 -9.41 7.38
CA ALA A 130 -10.92 -8.00 7.63
C ALA A 130 -11.23 -7.74 9.12
N ARG A 131 -11.97 -8.63 9.79
CA ARG A 131 -12.24 -8.53 11.23
C ARG A 131 -10.97 -8.62 12.07
N LYS A 132 -10.03 -9.52 11.71
CA LYS A 132 -8.73 -9.61 12.39
C LYS A 132 -7.92 -8.31 12.21
N ALA A 133 -7.92 -7.72 11.01
CA ALA A 133 -7.25 -6.45 10.77
C ALA A 133 -7.86 -5.32 11.60
N LEU A 134 -9.18 -5.23 11.69
CA LEU A 134 -9.88 -4.26 12.54
C LEU A 134 -9.51 -4.43 14.02
N ASP A 135 -9.50 -5.66 14.53
CA ASP A 135 -9.11 -5.95 15.91
C ASP A 135 -7.66 -5.56 16.19
N MET A 136 -6.76 -5.85 15.24
CA MET A 136 -5.35 -5.44 15.34
C MET A 136 -5.21 -3.91 15.44
N PHE A 137 -5.83 -3.14 14.52
CA PHE A 137 -5.74 -1.68 14.55
C PHE A 137 -6.33 -1.09 15.83
N ASN A 138 -7.44 -1.65 16.32
CA ASN A 138 -8.04 -1.24 17.60
C ASN A 138 -7.08 -1.47 18.78
N LYS A 139 -6.43 -2.66 18.84
CA LYS A 139 -5.44 -2.98 19.89
C LYS A 139 -4.22 -2.06 19.82
N MET A 140 -3.81 -1.67 18.61
CA MET A 140 -2.71 -0.74 18.37
C MET A 140 -3.11 0.73 18.54
N LYS A 141 -4.37 1.02 18.87
CA LYS A 141 -4.92 2.38 19.00
C LYS A 141 -4.76 3.21 17.73
N THR A 142 -4.72 2.55 16.58
CA THR A 142 -4.71 3.21 15.27
C THR A 142 -6.16 3.43 14.83
N PRO A 143 -6.60 4.67 14.56
CA PRO A 143 -7.96 4.94 14.14
C PRO A 143 -8.31 4.19 12.86
N VAL A 144 -9.45 3.51 12.83
CA VAL A 144 -9.98 2.91 11.61
C VAL A 144 -10.88 3.94 10.93
N LEU A 145 -10.47 4.42 9.76
CA LEU A 145 -11.18 5.46 9.00
C LEU A 145 -12.39 4.89 8.26
N GLY A 146 -12.36 3.60 7.95
CA GLY A 146 -13.45 2.93 7.27
C GLY A 146 -13.09 1.58 6.67
N LEU A 147 -14.08 0.96 6.07
CA LEU A 147 -13.99 -0.28 5.30
C LEU A 147 -14.36 0.03 3.84
N ILE A 148 -13.58 -0.50 2.91
CA ILE A 148 -13.91 -0.50 1.47
C ILE A 148 -14.32 -1.91 1.10
N GLU A 149 -15.57 -2.09 0.72
CA GLU A 149 -16.05 -3.31 0.10
C GLU A 149 -15.72 -3.26 -1.41
N ASN A 150 -14.75 -4.07 -1.79
CA ASN A 150 -14.32 -4.19 -3.18
C ASN A 150 -15.03 -5.36 -3.86
N MET A 151 -15.27 -5.26 -5.16
CA MET A 151 -15.96 -6.32 -5.95
C MET A 151 -17.38 -6.63 -5.45
N SER A 152 -18.06 -5.64 -4.88
CA SER A 152 -19.42 -5.80 -4.34
C SER A 152 -20.46 -6.08 -5.41
N SER A 153 -20.26 -5.57 -6.63
CA SER A 153 -21.12 -5.86 -7.75
C SER A 153 -20.33 -5.97 -9.07
N TYR A 154 -20.92 -6.66 -10.03
CA TYR A 154 -20.44 -6.77 -11.39
C TYR A 154 -21.51 -6.24 -12.35
N ILE A 155 -21.13 -5.27 -13.16
CA ILE A 155 -22.01 -4.73 -14.22
C ILE A 155 -21.61 -5.40 -15.55
N CYS A 156 -22.52 -6.14 -16.14
CA CYS A 156 -22.30 -6.81 -17.41
C CYS A 156 -22.05 -5.77 -18.53
N PRO A 157 -20.91 -5.82 -19.23
CA PRO A 157 -20.60 -4.85 -20.29
C PRO A 157 -21.53 -4.98 -21.52
N ASN A 158 -22.22 -6.12 -21.70
CA ASN A 158 -23.09 -6.33 -22.84
C ASN A 158 -24.53 -5.88 -22.60
N CYS A 159 -25.09 -6.12 -21.42
CA CYS A 159 -26.52 -5.85 -21.16
C CYS A 159 -26.76 -4.89 -19.99
N GLY A 160 -25.71 -4.43 -19.29
CA GLY A 160 -25.85 -3.53 -18.15
C GLY A 160 -26.44 -4.17 -16.88
N HIS A 161 -26.71 -5.48 -16.90
CA HIS A 161 -27.22 -6.18 -15.71
C HIS A 161 -26.21 -6.10 -14.58
N GLU A 162 -26.65 -5.67 -13.41
CA GLU A 162 -25.86 -5.67 -12.17
C GLU A 162 -26.11 -6.97 -11.42
N ALA A 163 -25.04 -7.68 -11.11
CA ALA A 163 -25.06 -8.92 -10.36
C ALA A 163 -24.14 -8.84 -9.14
N HIS A 164 -24.60 -9.35 -8.03
CA HIS A 164 -23.79 -9.60 -6.83
C HIS A 164 -23.24 -11.02 -6.96
N LEU A 165 -21.93 -11.14 -7.25
CA LEU A 165 -21.29 -12.43 -7.53
C LEU A 165 -20.80 -13.14 -6.26
N PHE A 166 -20.74 -12.45 -5.13
CA PHE A 166 -20.20 -12.93 -3.86
C PHE A 166 -21.19 -12.70 -2.73
#